data_911e102ca570957044d85d9e135f03ca
#
_entry.id   911e102ca570957044d85d9e135f03ca
#
_cell.length_a   1.000
_cell.length_b   1.000
_cell.length_c   1.000
_cell.angle_alpha   90.00
_cell.angle_beta   90.00
_cell.angle_gamma   90.00
#
_symmetry.space_group_name_H-M   'P 1'
#
loop_
_entity.id
_entity.type
_entity.pdbx_description
1 polymer ?
#
loop_
_entity_poly.entity_id
_entity_poly.type
_entity_poly.pdbx_seq_one_letter_code
_entity_poly.pdbx_strand_id
1 'polypeptide(L)'
;MTRQTVFVRNVFLFLFTVVVLSTNSQAQNFADIKPSPQQVQWQDMEFGVLIHFGTNTFLDREWGDGTADPKVFNPIQLDAEQWMKAIKASGAKYVVLVAKHHDGFCLWPTQQTEYSVKNSPWRGGKGDLVREVSDAAKKYGLKFGIYMSPWDRHEPRYKNSADYDDYYSDELNELATHYGNITEFWLDGAGSGGHVYNFPRIVDELHIYQPNALVFADLALFEYGDIRWVGNEDGVVPDEHWNVVDRHGYLRWRPAEADTPLHKGEWFWHLDSDSTLKSVNELVTTYEQTVGRGAQLMLGLAPDRRGLIPEADVKRLGEFAEAIRQRYSQNLVFRRLHTPNGPEAALDGDPTTFWSAPEGSHHATLEVVFDSPIIFDHALTMEWLNDGQHIQHYRIETWDGNSWKAVYEGHAIGHKRIDTFPPVRASRIRLNILSSSSEAHIREFQVFGVSR
;
A
#
# COMPACT_ATOMS: atom_id res chain seq x y z
N MET A 1 -61.44 -67.24 37.21
CA MET A 1 -60.93 -67.39 35.86
C MET A 1 -60.53 -65.96 35.37
N THR A 2 -59.30 -65.59 35.57
CA THR A 2 -58.77 -64.22 35.27
C THR A 2 -57.89 -64.31 34.02
N ARG A 3 -58.31 -63.67 32.95
CA ARG A 3 -57.50 -63.54 31.73
C ARG A 3 -56.52 -62.41 31.90
N GLN A 4 -55.18 -62.67 31.84
CA GLN A 4 -54.11 -61.69 31.70
C GLN A 4 -53.97 -61.32 30.25
N THR A 5 -54.04 -60.04 29.98
CA THR A 5 -53.76 -59.44 28.67
C THR A 5 -52.27 -59.00 28.65
N VAL A 6 -51.49 -59.58 27.74
CA VAL A 6 -50.07 -59.21 27.53
C VAL A 6 -49.99 -58.06 26.53
N PHE A 7 -49.45 -56.93 26.96
CA PHE A 7 -49.13 -55.76 26.10
C PHE A 7 -47.72 -55.95 25.53
N VAL A 8 -47.63 -56.17 24.22
CA VAL A 8 -46.34 -56.14 23.50
C VAL A 8 -46.02 -54.71 23.11
N ARG A 9 -44.98 -54.19 23.66
CA ARG A 9 -44.48 -52.85 23.39
C ARG A 9 -43.40 -52.92 22.28
N ASN A 10 -43.77 -52.52 21.05
CA ASN A 10 -42.81 -52.39 19.95
C ASN A 10 -41.94 -51.15 20.21
N VAL A 11 -40.65 -51.38 20.46
CA VAL A 11 -39.62 -50.32 20.49
C VAL A 11 -39.07 -50.20 19.10
N PHE A 12 -39.41 -49.13 18.40
CA PHE A 12 -38.72 -48.71 17.16
C PHE A 12 -37.40 -48.04 17.52
N LEU A 13 -36.28 -48.71 17.24
CA LEU A 13 -34.95 -48.15 17.33
C LEU A 13 -34.70 -47.35 16.05
N PHE A 14 -34.74 -46.01 16.13
CA PHE A 14 -34.24 -45.12 15.05
C PHE A 14 -32.73 -45.08 15.14
N LEU A 15 -32.03 -45.75 14.24
CA LEU A 15 -30.61 -45.55 14.00
C LEU A 15 -30.44 -44.21 13.23
N PHE A 16 -29.99 -43.15 13.93
CA PHE A 16 -29.48 -41.96 13.29
C PHE A 16 -28.06 -42.27 12.78
N THR A 17 -27.91 -42.49 11.48
CA THR A 17 -26.58 -42.51 10.84
C THR A 17 -26.12 -41.09 10.71
N VAL A 18 -25.24 -40.64 11.61
CA VAL A 18 -24.51 -39.34 11.46
C VAL A 18 -23.49 -39.56 10.36
N VAL A 19 -23.77 -39.06 9.15
CA VAL A 19 -22.77 -38.92 8.09
C VAL A 19 -21.88 -37.75 8.48
N VAL A 20 -20.72 -38.03 9.08
CA VAL A 20 -19.66 -37.05 9.25
C VAL A 20 -19.07 -36.82 7.87
N LEU A 21 -19.51 -35.75 7.19
CA LEU A 21 -18.81 -35.20 6.05
C LEU A 21 -17.52 -34.62 6.60
N SER A 22 -16.43 -35.37 6.56
CA SER A 22 -15.09 -34.85 6.71
C SER A 22 -14.84 -33.96 5.48
N THR A 23 -15.06 -32.66 5.61
CA THR A 23 -14.46 -31.69 4.71
C THR A 23 -12.96 -31.80 4.94
N ASN A 24 -12.25 -32.46 4.03
CA ASN A 24 -10.82 -32.31 3.92
C ASN A 24 -10.56 -30.85 3.52
N SER A 25 -10.49 -29.97 4.47
CA SER A 25 -9.83 -28.67 4.29
C SER A 25 -8.37 -29.03 4.08
N GLN A 26 -7.94 -29.12 2.82
CA GLN A 26 -6.50 -29.11 2.53
C GLN A 26 -5.97 -27.80 3.11
N ALA A 27 -5.01 -27.91 4.01
CA ALA A 27 -4.30 -26.72 4.51
C ALA A 27 -3.77 -25.95 3.29
N GLN A 28 -4.07 -24.64 3.19
CA GLN A 28 -3.53 -23.80 2.14
C GLN A 28 -1.99 -23.86 2.20
N ASN A 29 -1.36 -24.07 1.05
CA ASN A 29 0.10 -23.99 0.99
C ASN A 29 0.49 -22.53 0.71
N PHE A 30 1.41 -21.99 1.49
CA PHE A 30 1.95 -20.64 1.34
C PHE A 30 2.43 -20.38 -0.10
N ALA A 31 3.08 -21.37 -0.72
CA ALA A 31 3.60 -21.27 -2.09
C ALA A 31 2.51 -21.12 -3.17
N ASP A 32 1.26 -21.46 -2.87
CA ASP A 32 0.16 -21.39 -3.85
C ASP A 32 -0.58 -20.06 -3.81
N ILE A 33 -0.25 -19.17 -2.86
CA ILE A 33 -0.92 -17.89 -2.68
C ILE A 33 -0.29 -16.84 -3.61
N LYS A 34 -1.12 -16.32 -4.52
CA LYS A 34 -0.69 -15.38 -5.56
C LYS A 34 -1.47 -14.07 -5.47
N PRO A 35 -0.89 -12.94 -5.94
CA PRO A 35 -1.61 -11.68 -6.07
C PRO A 35 -2.66 -11.74 -7.18
N SER A 36 -3.66 -10.89 -7.09
CA SER A 36 -4.47 -10.52 -8.25
C SER A 36 -3.66 -9.63 -9.21
N PRO A 37 -4.03 -9.57 -10.51
CA PRO A 37 -3.38 -8.63 -11.44
C PRO A 37 -3.45 -7.16 -10.97
N GLN A 38 -4.52 -6.78 -10.28
CA GLN A 38 -4.70 -5.45 -9.72
C GLN A 38 -3.71 -5.17 -8.59
N GLN A 39 -3.45 -6.15 -7.72
CA GLN A 39 -2.46 -6.04 -6.65
C GLN A 39 -1.04 -5.92 -7.21
N VAL A 40 -0.68 -6.67 -8.27
CA VAL A 40 0.62 -6.51 -8.94
C VAL A 40 0.76 -5.10 -9.53
N GLN A 41 -0.24 -4.62 -10.27
CA GLN A 41 -0.23 -3.27 -10.85
C GLN A 41 -0.11 -2.17 -9.78
N TRP A 42 -0.76 -2.36 -8.64
CA TRP A 42 -0.68 -1.44 -7.53
C TRP A 42 0.71 -1.45 -6.89
N GLN A 43 1.29 -2.64 -6.64
CA GLN A 43 2.66 -2.77 -6.13
C GLN A 43 3.68 -2.13 -7.09
N ASP A 44 3.48 -2.20 -8.40
CA ASP A 44 4.32 -1.55 -9.41
C ASP A 44 4.29 -0.01 -9.37
N MET A 45 3.31 0.58 -8.69
CA MET A 45 3.29 2.03 -8.46
C MET A 45 4.26 2.49 -7.38
N GLU A 46 4.56 1.65 -6.36
CA GLU A 46 5.56 1.82 -5.30
C GLU A 46 5.36 3.03 -4.38
N PHE A 47 4.97 4.18 -4.91
CA PHE A 47 4.90 5.44 -4.20
C PHE A 47 3.64 6.23 -4.55
N GLY A 48 2.86 6.57 -3.53
CA GLY A 48 1.67 7.40 -3.58
C GLY A 48 1.71 8.55 -2.58
N VAL A 49 0.74 9.44 -2.70
CA VAL A 49 0.57 10.60 -1.82
C VAL A 49 -0.84 10.62 -1.25
N LEU A 50 -0.96 10.82 0.06
CA LEU A 50 -2.22 10.99 0.77
C LEU A 50 -2.41 12.47 1.12
N ILE A 51 -3.48 13.09 0.61
CA ILE A 51 -3.75 14.53 0.84
C ILE A 51 -4.75 14.69 1.97
N HIS A 52 -4.31 15.34 3.06
CA HIS A 52 -5.15 15.78 4.16
C HIS A 52 -5.50 17.25 4.02
N PHE A 53 -6.76 17.52 3.79
CA PHE A 53 -7.28 18.89 3.68
C PHE A 53 -8.75 18.91 4.11
N GLY A 54 -9.18 19.94 4.85
CA GLY A 54 -10.55 20.02 5.35
C GLY A 54 -10.72 21.11 6.39
N THR A 55 -11.80 21.04 7.18
CA THR A 55 -12.07 21.96 8.29
C THR A 55 -10.93 21.99 9.30
N ASN A 56 -10.23 20.88 9.50
CA ASN A 56 -9.10 20.74 10.41
C ASN A 56 -7.94 21.67 10.06
N THR A 57 -7.61 21.84 8.76
CA THR A 57 -6.62 22.81 8.27
C THR A 57 -6.95 24.25 8.73
N PHE A 58 -8.22 24.65 8.68
CA PHE A 58 -8.66 26.00 9.05
C PHE A 58 -8.70 26.21 10.56
N LEU A 59 -8.94 25.14 11.31
CA LEU A 59 -9.03 25.14 12.76
C LEU A 59 -7.72 24.81 13.48
N ASP A 60 -6.67 24.53 12.73
CA ASP A 60 -5.34 24.17 13.26
C ASP A 60 -5.41 22.94 14.17
N ARG A 61 -5.94 21.82 13.62
CA ARG A 61 -6.19 20.57 14.35
C ARG A 61 -5.86 19.36 13.52
N GLU A 62 -5.35 18.31 14.17
CA GLU A 62 -5.23 16.98 13.57
C GLU A 62 -6.60 16.28 13.51
N TRP A 63 -7.36 16.31 14.60
CA TRP A 63 -8.67 15.64 14.69
C TRP A 63 -9.77 16.62 15.06
N GLY A 64 -10.69 16.82 14.13
CA GLY A 64 -11.92 17.58 14.38
C GLY A 64 -12.90 16.77 15.24
N ASP A 65 -13.81 17.48 15.90
CA ASP A 65 -14.81 16.90 16.80
C ASP A 65 -16.22 16.74 16.16
N GLY A 66 -16.35 17.07 14.86
CA GLY A 66 -17.61 17.01 14.13
C GLY A 66 -18.54 18.20 14.38
N THR A 67 -18.09 19.25 15.06
CA THR A 67 -18.92 20.41 15.40
C THR A 67 -18.54 21.70 14.66
N ALA A 68 -17.55 21.66 13.78
CA ALA A 68 -17.12 22.82 13.03
C ALA A 68 -18.24 23.38 12.14
N ASP A 69 -18.38 24.71 12.09
CA ASP A 69 -19.29 25.32 11.10
C ASP A 69 -18.68 25.08 9.68
N PRO A 70 -19.41 24.51 8.72
CA PRO A 70 -18.95 24.37 7.33
C PRO A 70 -18.39 25.65 6.72
N LYS A 71 -18.79 26.81 7.23
CA LYS A 71 -18.31 28.12 6.76
C LYS A 71 -16.83 28.39 7.04
N VAL A 72 -16.18 27.62 7.93
CA VAL A 72 -14.74 27.75 8.17
C VAL A 72 -13.92 27.26 6.96
N PHE A 73 -14.49 26.34 6.16
CA PHE A 73 -13.84 25.83 4.96
C PHE A 73 -13.98 26.82 3.81
N ASN A 74 -12.94 27.62 3.58
CA ASN A 74 -12.94 28.63 2.51
C ASN A 74 -11.55 28.86 1.92
N PRO A 75 -10.96 27.90 1.20
CA PRO A 75 -9.68 28.08 0.52
C PRO A 75 -9.82 29.02 -0.67
N ILE A 76 -9.21 30.21 -0.56
CA ILE A 76 -9.40 31.30 -1.54
C ILE A 76 -8.55 31.17 -2.81
N GLN A 77 -7.52 30.31 -2.80
CA GLN A 77 -6.57 30.11 -3.91
C GLN A 77 -6.44 28.64 -4.31
N LEU A 78 -7.39 27.78 -3.92
CA LEU A 78 -7.31 26.35 -4.18
C LEU A 78 -7.02 26.06 -5.65
N ASP A 79 -5.92 25.30 -5.86
CA ASP A 79 -5.45 24.88 -7.18
C ASP A 79 -5.03 23.40 -7.14
N ALA A 80 -5.96 22.51 -7.48
CA ALA A 80 -5.69 21.06 -7.54
C ALA A 80 -4.63 20.71 -8.60
N GLU A 81 -4.43 21.53 -9.63
CA GLU A 81 -3.35 21.31 -10.60
C GLU A 81 -1.97 21.60 -10.01
N GLN A 82 -1.85 22.59 -9.12
CA GLN A 82 -0.61 22.84 -8.39
C GLN A 82 -0.25 21.64 -7.51
N TRP A 83 -1.26 21.03 -6.85
CA TRP A 83 -1.05 19.82 -6.08
C TRP A 83 -0.51 18.68 -6.97
N MET A 84 -1.18 18.41 -8.08
CA MET A 84 -0.78 17.31 -8.98
C MET A 84 0.60 17.54 -9.63
N LYS A 85 0.98 18.80 -9.89
CA LYS A 85 2.33 19.14 -10.38
C LYS A 85 3.40 18.77 -9.36
N ALA A 86 3.19 19.14 -8.09
CA ALA A 86 4.12 18.85 -7.00
C ALA A 86 4.22 17.32 -6.76
N ILE A 87 3.08 16.63 -6.71
CA ILE A 87 3.01 15.19 -6.52
C ILE A 87 3.70 14.44 -7.67
N LYS A 88 3.42 14.78 -8.91
CA LYS A 88 4.07 14.15 -10.06
C LYS A 88 5.59 14.42 -10.07
N ALA A 89 6.01 15.61 -9.70
CA ALA A 89 7.44 15.98 -9.63
C ALA A 89 8.18 15.20 -8.53
N SER A 90 7.50 14.75 -7.47
CA SER A 90 8.08 13.89 -6.43
C SER A 90 8.40 12.46 -6.91
N GLY A 91 7.82 12.04 -8.04
CA GLY A 91 7.93 10.67 -8.58
C GLY A 91 6.75 9.77 -8.22
N ALA A 92 5.80 10.24 -7.41
CA ALA A 92 4.59 9.49 -7.06
C ALA A 92 3.75 9.14 -8.30
N LYS A 93 3.07 7.99 -8.25
CA LYS A 93 2.27 7.43 -9.34
C LYS A 93 0.77 7.58 -9.13
N TYR A 94 0.35 7.75 -7.89
CA TYR A 94 -1.04 7.90 -7.52
C TYR A 94 -1.20 8.89 -6.37
N VAL A 95 -2.42 9.36 -6.20
CA VAL A 95 -2.82 10.25 -5.13
C VAL A 95 -4.12 9.74 -4.53
N VAL A 96 -4.19 9.74 -3.20
CA VAL A 96 -5.41 9.46 -2.43
C VAL A 96 -5.83 10.76 -1.76
N LEU A 97 -7.08 11.17 -1.98
CA LEU A 97 -7.65 12.35 -1.33
C LEU A 97 -8.48 11.94 -0.12
N VAL A 98 -8.23 12.55 1.02
CA VAL A 98 -9.12 12.45 2.18
C VAL A 98 -10.43 13.17 1.85
N ALA A 99 -11.42 12.42 1.35
CA ALA A 99 -12.73 12.98 0.99
C ALA A 99 -13.58 13.27 2.22
N LYS A 100 -13.47 12.44 3.26
CA LYS A 100 -14.08 12.64 4.58
C LYS A 100 -13.14 12.10 5.67
N HIS A 101 -12.71 12.97 6.58
CA HIS A 101 -11.93 12.58 7.76
C HIS A 101 -12.87 12.26 8.94
N HIS A 102 -12.32 11.90 10.11
CA HIS A 102 -13.06 11.49 11.31
C HIS A 102 -14.07 12.52 11.83
N ASP A 103 -13.94 13.79 11.46
CA ASP A 103 -14.88 14.85 11.82
C ASP A 103 -16.20 14.80 11.02
N GLY A 104 -16.26 14.00 9.95
CA GLY A 104 -17.43 13.79 9.13
C GLY A 104 -17.66 14.87 8.04
N PHE A 105 -16.74 15.86 7.90
CA PHE A 105 -16.90 16.90 6.87
C PHE A 105 -16.58 16.37 5.47
N CYS A 106 -17.59 16.42 4.58
CA CYS A 106 -17.48 15.88 3.22
C CYS A 106 -16.94 16.94 2.23
N LEU A 107 -15.87 16.60 1.51
CA LEU A 107 -15.26 17.47 0.50
C LEU A 107 -15.93 17.41 -0.88
N TRP A 108 -17.09 16.76 -0.98
CA TRP A 108 -17.96 16.72 -2.16
C TRP A 108 -19.38 17.11 -1.76
N PRO A 109 -20.23 17.54 -2.71
CA PRO A 109 -21.60 17.98 -2.42
C PRO A 109 -22.55 16.78 -2.23
N THR A 110 -22.26 15.92 -1.25
CA THR A 110 -23.03 14.71 -0.95
C THR A 110 -24.52 15.01 -0.72
N GLN A 111 -25.37 14.03 -1.05
CA GLN A 111 -26.80 14.09 -0.75
C GLN A 111 -27.12 13.55 0.66
N GLN A 112 -26.15 12.93 1.33
CA GLN A 112 -26.38 12.21 2.58
C GLN A 112 -26.37 13.11 3.81
N THR A 113 -25.58 14.20 3.77
CA THR A 113 -25.47 15.14 4.89
C THR A 113 -25.36 16.58 4.43
N GLU A 114 -25.75 17.51 5.31
CA GLU A 114 -25.52 18.95 5.13
C GLU A 114 -24.10 19.37 5.58
N TYR A 115 -23.37 18.49 6.27
CA TYR A 115 -22.01 18.75 6.76
C TYR A 115 -20.97 18.52 5.67
N SER A 116 -20.98 19.43 4.68
CA SER A 116 -20.17 19.31 3.48
C SER A 116 -19.85 20.65 2.84
N VAL A 117 -19.01 20.63 1.81
CA VAL A 117 -18.61 21.81 1.02
C VAL A 117 -19.79 22.58 0.43
N LYS A 118 -20.95 21.95 0.24
CA LYS A 118 -22.16 22.66 -0.26
C LYS A 118 -22.66 23.75 0.68
N ASN A 119 -22.35 23.65 1.97
CA ASN A 119 -22.71 24.65 3.00
C ASN A 119 -21.52 25.56 3.40
N SER A 120 -20.38 25.43 2.71
CA SER A 120 -19.25 26.35 2.85
C SER A 120 -19.36 27.54 1.90
N PRO A 121 -18.70 28.68 2.18
CA PRO A 121 -18.65 29.81 1.23
C PRO A 121 -17.73 29.52 0.03
N TRP A 122 -16.92 28.48 0.08
CA TRP A 122 -16.01 28.11 -0.99
C TRP A 122 -16.78 27.84 -2.29
N ARG A 123 -16.31 28.46 -3.40
CA ARG A 123 -16.99 28.39 -4.71
C ARG A 123 -18.49 28.80 -4.65
N GLY A 124 -18.92 29.57 -3.62
CA GLY A 124 -20.30 29.93 -3.42
C GLY A 124 -21.22 28.75 -3.11
N GLY A 125 -20.72 27.73 -2.41
CA GLY A 125 -21.43 26.50 -2.07
C GLY A 125 -21.59 25.51 -3.24
N LYS A 126 -20.85 25.71 -4.35
CA LYS A 126 -20.88 24.85 -5.54
C LYS A 126 -19.57 24.09 -5.74
N GLY A 127 -18.67 24.13 -4.75
CA GLY A 127 -17.40 23.42 -4.81
C GLY A 127 -17.57 21.90 -4.71
N ASP A 128 -16.72 21.18 -5.44
CA ASP A 128 -16.58 19.74 -5.38
C ASP A 128 -15.08 19.44 -5.48
N LEU A 129 -14.44 19.28 -4.30
CA LEU A 129 -12.98 19.10 -4.27
C LEU A 129 -12.58 17.72 -4.77
N VAL A 130 -13.40 16.71 -4.54
CA VAL A 130 -13.14 15.36 -5.06
C VAL A 130 -13.11 15.38 -6.59
N ARG A 131 -14.01 16.13 -7.21
CA ARG A 131 -14.03 16.35 -8.67
C ARG A 131 -12.81 17.11 -9.16
N GLU A 132 -12.48 18.24 -8.52
CA GLU A 132 -11.31 19.06 -8.92
C GLU A 132 -10.02 18.24 -8.84
N VAL A 133 -9.84 17.40 -7.80
CA VAL A 133 -8.66 16.55 -7.63
C VAL A 133 -8.65 15.37 -8.60
N SER A 134 -9.78 14.67 -8.78
CA SER A 134 -9.86 13.54 -9.72
C SER A 134 -9.58 13.94 -11.17
N ASP A 135 -10.12 15.09 -11.60
CA ASP A 135 -9.89 15.63 -12.94
C ASP A 135 -8.43 16.09 -13.13
N ALA A 136 -7.85 16.74 -12.10
CA ALA A 136 -6.44 17.12 -12.12
C ALA A 136 -5.52 15.89 -12.13
N ALA A 137 -5.78 14.88 -11.31
CA ALA A 137 -5.00 13.63 -11.31
C ALA A 137 -4.99 12.97 -12.70
N LYS A 138 -6.16 12.83 -13.31
CA LYS A 138 -6.31 12.32 -14.68
C LYS A 138 -5.51 13.15 -15.70
N LYS A 139 -5.60 14.49 -15.63
CA LYS A 139 -4.86 15.41 -16.51
C LYS A 139 -3.34 15.22 -16.42
N TYR A 140 -2.82 15.00 -15.21
CA TYR A 140 -1.40 14.82 -14.96
C TYR A 140 -0.93 13.35 -15.08
N GLY A 141 -1.82 12.41 -15.40
CA GLY A 141 -1.52 11.00 -15.55
C GLY A 141 -1.19 10.29 -14.24
N LEU A 142 -1.72 10.80 -13.12
CA LEU A 142 -1.70 10.13 -11.83
C LEU A 142 -2.93 9.24 -11.67
N LYS A 143 -2.78 8.11 -11.01
CA LYS A 143 -3.93 7.32 -10.56
C LYS A 143 -4.59 8.01 -9.38
N PHE A 144 -5.90 7.79 -9.20
CA PHE A 144 -6.69 8.47 -8.18
C PHE A 144 -7.31 7.46 -7.21
N GLY A 145 -7.18 7.73 -5.93
CA GLY A 145 -7.81 7.00 -4.83
C GLY A 145 -8.57 7.94 -3.89
N ILE A 146 -9.39 7.37 -3.05
CA ILE A 146 -10.25 8.09 -2.11
C ILE A 146 -10.08 7.50 -0.71
N TYR A 147 -9.70 8.35 0.24
CA TYR A 147 -9.79 8.03 1.66
C TYR A 147 -11.16 8.42 2.18
N MET A 148 -11.75 7.55 2.97
CA MET A 148 -13.00 7.80 3.66
C MET A 148 -13.01 7.17 5.04
N SER A 149 -12.99 8.00 6.08
CA SER A 149 -13.08 7.52 7.45
C SER A 149 -14.42 6.83 7.69
N PRO A 150 -14.43 5.59 8.19
CA PRO A 150 -15.66 4.97 8.68
C PRO A 150 -16.09 5.54 10.04
N TRP A 151 -15.16 6.11 10.83
CA TRP A 151 -15.52 6.83 12.04
C TRP A 151 -16.04 8.22 11.69
N ASP A 152 -17.26 8.53 12.13
CA ASP A 152 -17.92 9.80 11.87
C ASP A 152 -18.38 10.44 13.19
N ARG A 153 -17.74 11.54 13.56
CA ARG A 153 -18.02 12.25 14.81
C ARG A 153 -19.17 13.24 14.69
N HIS A 154 -19.62 13.52 13.46
CA HIS A 154 -20.73 14.43 13.19
C HIS A 154 -22.07 13.69 13.09
N GLU A 155 -22.10 12.53 12.41
CA GLU A 155 -23.31 11.83 12.03
C GLU A 155 -23.99 11.13 13.23
N PRO A 156 -25.22 11.52 13.62
CA PRO A 156 -25.90 10.89 14.75
C PRO A 156 -26.19 9.39 14.59
N ARG A 157 -26.37 8.91 13.32
CA ARG A 157 -26.59 7.48 13.00
C ARG A 157 -25.40 6.62 13.39
N TYR A 158 -24.21 7.19 13.59
CA TYR A 158 -23.03 6.45 14.06
C TYR A 158 -23.26 5.66 15.36
N LYS A 159 -24.26 6.07 16.16
CA LYS A 159 -24.67 5.35 17.38
C LYS A 159 -25.38 4.03 17.13
N ASN A 160 -25.87 3.78 15.91
CA ASN A 160 -26.57 2.57 15.49
C ASN A 160 -25.84 1.99 14.26
N SER A 161 -25.20 0.84 14.41
CA SER A 161 -24.38 0.24 13.34
C SER A 161 -25.16 0.02 12.04
N ALA A 162 -26.38 -0.52 12.10
CA ALA A 162 -27.14 -0.82 10.89
C ALA A 162 -27.53 0.45 10.12
N ASP A 163 -28.04 1.49 10.82
CA ASP A 163 -28.42 2.75 10.20
C ASP A 163 -27.19 3.48 9.63
N TYR A 164 -26.04 3.33 10.31
CA TYR A 164 -24.80 3.93 9.86
C TYR A 164 -24.17 3.19 8.68
N ASP A 165 -24.23 1.87 8.65
CA ASP A 165 -23.75 1.08 7.51
C ASP A 165 -24.45 1.49 6.21
N ASP A 166 -25.78 1.70 6.24
CA ASP A 166 -26.53 2.16 5.08
C ASP A 166 -26.09 3.57 4.65
N TYR A 167 -25.97 4.50 5.62
CA TYR A 167 -25.50 5.85 5.36
C TYR A 167 -24.08 5.89 4.77
N TYR A 168 -23.16 5.12 5.36
CA TYR A 168 -21.76 5.06 4.93
C TYR A 168 -21.62 4.41 3.55
N SER A 169 -22.40 3.34 3.27
CA SER A 169 -22.49 2.73 1.95
C SER A 169 -23.01 3.72 0.91
N ASP A 170 -24.05 4.51 1.22
CA ASP A 170 -24.60 5.50 0.29
C ASP A 170 -23.57 6.59 -0.06
N GLU A 171 -22.78 7.08 0.91
CA GLU A 171 -21.69 8.01 0.67
C GLU A 171 -20.57 7.38 -0.20
N LEU A 172 -20.16 6.15 0.09
CA LEU A 172 -19.19 5.41 -0.71
C LEU A 172 -19.70 5.17 -2.14
N ASN A 173 -20.98 4.87 -2.31
CA ASN A 173 -21.59 4.66 -3.62
C ASN A 173 -21.60 5.95 -4.47
N GLU A 174 -21.84 7.13 -3.86
CA GLU A 174 -21.67 8.41 -4.55
C GLU A 174 -20.22 8.56 -5.05
N LEU A 175 -19.25 8.30 -4.19
CA LEU A 175 -17.83 8.41 -4.52
C LEU A 175 -17.40 7.40 -5.59
N ALA A 176 -17.84 6.17 -5.49
CA ALA A 176 -17.49 5.10 -6.42
C ALA A 176 -18.11 5.29 -7.82
N THR A 177 -19.23 5.99 -7.93
CA THR A 177 -19.96 6.13 -9.21
C THR A 177 -19.76 7.45 -9.93
N HIS A 178 -19.37 8.53 -9.23
CA HIS A 178 -19.35 9.86 -9.80
C HIS A 178 -17.95 10.34 -10.25
N TYR A 179 -16.85 9.78 -9.75
CA TYR A 179 -15.52 10.37 -9.90
C TYR A 179 -14.55 9.57 -10.80
N GLY A 180 -15.11 8.73 -11.67
CA GLY A 180 -14.34 7.96 -12.66
C GLY A 180 -13.70 6.72 -12.06
N ASN A 181 -12.54 6.31 -12.60
CA ASN A 181 -11.85 5.12 -12.13
C ASN A 181 -11.11 5.42 -10.82
N ILE A 182 -11.46 4.70 -9.77
CA ILE A 182 -10.78 4.72 -8.49
C ILE A 182 -9.77 3.57 -8.45
N THR A 183 -8.55 3.86 -8.03
CA THR A 183 -7.49 2.85 -7.90
C THR A 183 -7.50 2.21 -6.53
N GLU A 184 -7.83 3.01 -5.51
CA GLU A 184 -7.79 2.59 -4.12
C GLU A 184 -8.86 3.32 -3.30
N PHE A 185 -9.57 2.56 -2.46
CA PHE A 185 -10.36 3.10 -1.36
C PHE A 185 -9.60 2.89 -0.07
N TRP A 186 -9.30 3.96 0.63
CA TRP A 186 -8.56 3.99 1.87
C TRP A 186 -9.52 4.15 3.05
N LEU A 187 -9.81 3.05 3.75
CA LEU A 187 -10.76 3.03 4.87
C LEU A 187 -9.98 3.00 6.19
N ASP A 188 -9.92 4.16 6.84
CA ASP A 188 -9.17 4.35 8.08
C ASP A 188 -10.00 3.94 9.30
N GLY A 189 -9.61 2.85 9.94
CA GLY A 189 -10.27 2.34 11.14
C GLY A 189 -9.93 3.06 12.44
N ALA A 190 -9.06 4.09 12.42
CA ALA A 190 -8.69 4.84 13.63
C ALA A 190 -9.91 5.44 14.31
N GLY A 191 -9.95 5.37 15.65
CA GLY A 191 -11.08 5.87 16.45
C GLY A 191 -12.36 5.04 16.42
N SER A 192 -12.43 4.00 15.57
CA SER A 192 -13.61 3.14 15.40
C SER A 192 -13.77 2.06 16.48
N GLY A 193 -12.92 2.02 17.50
CA GLY A 193 -12.92 0.98 18.51
C GLY A 193 -14.29 0.77 19.15
N GLY A 194 -14.81 -0.46 19.06
CA GLY A 194 -16.10 -0.84 19.61
C GLY A 194 -17.31 -0.64 18.69
N HIS A 195 -17.17 0.02 17.54
CA HIS A 195 -18.22 0.06 16.51
C HIS A 195 -18.16 -1.21 15.67
N VAL A 196 -19.33 -1.73 15.28
CA VAL A 196 -19.45 -2.92 14.44
C VAL A 196 -19.96 -2.50 13.08
N TYR A 197 -19.16 -2.72 12.05
CA TYR A 197 -19.49 -2.43 10.66
C TYR A 197 -19.77 -3.73 9.90
N ASN A 198 -20.65 -3.66 8.90
CA ASN A 198 -20.83 -4.74 7.92
C ASN A 198 -19.81 -4.57 6.76
N PHE A 199 -18.50 -4.64 7.08
CA PHE A 199 -17.45 -4.47 6.08
C PHE A 199 -17.51 -5.45 4.92
N PRO A 200 -17.86 -6.74 5.08
CA PRO A 200 -18.04 -7.62 3.93
C PRO A 200 -18.98 -7.01 2.89
N ARG A 201 -20.15 -6.50 3.31
CA ARG A 201 -21.08 -5.84 2.41
C ARG A 201 -20.48 -4.57 1.76
N ILE A 202 -19.84 -3.72 2.56
CA ILE A 202 -19.24 -2.47 2.09
C ILE A 202 -18.16 -2.74 1.04
N VAL A 203 -17.26 -3.69 1.29
CA VAL A 203 -16.20 -4.05 0.35
C VAL A 203 -16.76 -4.69 -0.92
N ASP A 204 -17.75 -5.56 -0.80
CA ASP A 204 -18.44 -6.17 -1.95
C ASP A 204 -19.11 -5.11 -2.84
N GLU A 205 -19.79 -4.13 -2.24
CA GLU A 205 -20.41 -3.01 -2.96
C GLU A 205 -19.36 -2.16 -3.70
N LEU A 206 -18.23 -1.84 -3.06
CA LEU A 206 -17.13 -1.14 -3.71
C LEU A 206 -16.60 -1.89 -4.93
N HIS A 207 -16.39 -3.22 -4.81
CA HIS A 207 -15.93 -4.04 -5.93
C HIS A 207 -16.97 -4.18 -7.05
N ILE A 208 -18.28 -4.10 -6.76
CA ILE A 208 -19.32 -4.06 -7.78
C ILE A 208 -19.22 -2.79 -8.63
N TYR A 209 -19.04 -1.62 -8.01
CA TYR A 209 -18.93 -0.35 -8.74
C TYR A 209 -17.54 -0.09 -9.32
N GLN A 210 -16.49 -0.58 -8.65
CA GLN A 210 -15.09 -0.35 -9.02
C GLN A 210 -14.32 -1.69 -8.98
N PRO A 211 -14.52 -2.60 -9.94
CA PRO A 211 -13.98 -3.97 -9.90
C PRO A 211 -12.45 -4.05 -9.98
N ASN A 212 -11.78 -2.96 -10.33
CA ASN A 212 -10.32 -2.89 -10.38
C ASN A 212 -9.71 -2.09 -9.22
N ALA A 213 -10.53 -1.50 -8.37
CA ALA A 213 -10.04 -0.81 -7.19
C ALA A 213 -9.59 -1.81 -6.12
N LEU A 214 -8.60 -1.41 -5.33
CA LEU A 214 -8.21 -2.13 -4.12
C LEU A 214 -8.74 -1.40 -2.89
N VAL A 215 -9.08 -2.15 -1.87
CA VAL A 215 -9.52 -1.61 -0.59
C VAL A 215 -8.40 -1.75 0.44
N PHE A 216 -7.86 -0.62 0.86
CA PHE A 216 -7.02 -0.54 2.04
C PHE A 216 -7.91 -0.59 3.28
N ALA A 217 -7.56 -1.44 4.22
CA ALA A 217 -8.25 -1.52 5.50
C ALA A 217 -7.24 -1.77 6.63
N ASP A 218 -7.42 -1.05 7.74
CA ASP A 218 -6.57 -1.17 8.91
C ASP A 218 -7.35 -1.51 10.19
N LEU A 219 -6.65 -1.72 11.28
CA LEU A 219 -7.19 -1.97 12.62
C LEU A 219 -8.39 -2.95 12.60
N ALA A 220 -9.58 -2.50 13.01
CA ALA A 220 -10.79 -3.31 13.07
C ALA A 220 -11.26 -3.87 11.71
N LEU A 221 -10.77 -3.32 10.62
CA LEU A 221 -11.15 -3.61 9.23
C LEU A 221 -10.17 -4.54 8.52
N PHE A 222 -9.08 -4.89 9.19
CA PHE A 222 -7.93 -5.58 8.59
C PHE A 222 -8.30 -6.84 7.78
N GLU A 223 -9.32 -7.58 8.20
CA GLU A 223 -9.66 -8.87 7.58
C GLU A 223 -10.30 -8.75 6.19
N TYR A 224 -10.85 -7.61 5.86
CA TYR A 224 -11.68 -7.43 4.67
C TYR A 224 -10.99 -6.69 3.53
N GLY A 225 -9.90 -5.97 3.79
CA GLY A 225 -9.16 -5.23 2.76
C GLY A 225 -8.29 -6.10 1.85
N ASP A 226 -8.03 -5.59 0.65
CA ASP A 226 -7.08 -6.15 -0.32
C ASP A 226 -5.65 -5.78 0.01
N ILE A 227 -5.47 -4.64 0.68
CA ILE A 227 -4.23 -4.04 1.13
C ILE A 227 -4.28 -3.95 2.66
N ARG A 228 -3.13 -4.08 3.31
CA ARG A 228 -3.03 -3.95 4.76
C ARG A 228 -2.12 -2.79 5.16
N TRP A 229 -2.41 -2.20 6.30
CA TRP A 229 -1.50 -1.28 6.95
C TRP A 229 -0.29 -1.99 7.56
N VAL A 230 0.89 -1.37 7.50
CA VAL A 230 2.11 -1.94 8.10
C VAL A 230 2.11 -1.90 9.63
N GLY A 231 1.28 -1.06 10.24
CA GLY A 231 1.10 -0.96 11.68
C GLY A 231 1.84 0.20 12.37
N ASN A 232 2.40 1.14 11.60
CA ASN A 232 3.02 2.37 12.12
C ASN A 232 2.92 3.49 11.08
N GLU A 233 3.04 4.75 11.54
CA GLU A 233 3.03 5.97 10.70
C GLU A 233 4.44 6.53 10.46
N ASP A 234 5.47 5.72 10.68
CA ASP A 234 6.87 6.13 10.45
C ASP A 234 7.34 5.83 9.02
N GLY A 235 6.53 5.12 8.24
CA GLY A 235 6.92 4.63 6.92
C GLY A 235 7.96 3.51 6.97
N VAL A 236 8.07 2.78 8.08
CA VAL A 236 9.06 1.74 8.28
C VAL A 236 8.42 0.36 8.21
N VAL A 237 8.92 -0.46 7.30
CA VAL A 237 8.54 -1.86 7.12
C VAL A 237 9.56 -2.76 7.78
N PRO A 238 9.16 -3.87 8.44
CA PRO A 238 10.09 -4.86 8.97
C PRO A 238 11.08 -5.34 7.90
N ASP A 239 12.29 -5.66 8.32
CA ASP A 239 13.34 -6.11 7.39
C ASP A 239 12.94 -7.39 6.65
N GLU A 240 12.31 -8.34 7.34
CA GLU A 240 11.63 -9.47 6.74
C GLU A 240 10.16 -9.13 6.51
N HIS A 241 9.75 -9.01 5.24
CA HIS A 241 8.40 -8.61 4.85
C HIS A 241 7.78 -9.60 3.87
N TRP A 242 6.58 -10.08 4.20
CA TRP A 242 5.81 -11.01 3.37
C TRP A 242 4.46 -10.42 2.97
N ASN A 243 4.11 -10.61 1.69
CA ASN A 243 2.80 -10.20 1.16
C ASN A 243 1.70 -11.22 1.49
N VAL A 244 2.07 -12.46 1.77
CA VAL A 244 1.13 -13.49 2.24
C VAL A 244 1.01 -13.37 3.75
N VAL A 245 -0.20 -13.21 4.23
CA VAL A 245 -0.51 -13.12 5.66
C VAL A 245 -1.54 -14.17 6.04
N ASP A 246 -1.35 -14.78 7.21
CA ASP A 246 -2.34 -15.63 7.85
C ASP A 246 -3.08 -14.83 8.91
N ARG A 247 -4.39 -14.85 8.83
CA ARG A 247 -5.25 -14.40 9.91
C ARG A 247 -6.41 -15.38 10.05
N HIS A 248 -6.60 -15.90 11.24
CA HIS A 248 -7.64 -16.89 11.53
C HIS A 248 -7.58 -18.19 10.69
N GLY A 249 -6.37 -18.59 10.26
CA GLY A 249 -6.16 -19.81 9.47
C GLY A 249 -6.42 -19.66 7.98
N TYR A 250 -6.51 -18.43 7.47
CA TYR A 250 -6.65 -18.15 6.04
C TYR A 250 -5.42 -17.39 5.54
N LEU A 251 -4.68 -18.04 4.63
CA LEU A 251 -3.60 -17.39 3.89
C LEU A 251 -4.20 -16.54 2.76
N ARG A 252 -3.80 -15.28 2.68
CA ARG A 252 -4.23 -14.35 1.64
C ARG A 252 -3.05 -13.48 1.20
N TRP A 253 -3.02 -13.14 -0.09
CA TRP A 253 -2.14 -12.10 -0.57
C TRP A 253 -2.69 -10.75 -0.13
N ARG A 254 -1.96 -10.05 0.70
CA ARG A 254 -2.30 -8.72 1.18
C ARG A 254 -1.03 -7.88 1.29
N PRO A 255 -0.64 -7.17 0.20
CA PRO A 255 0.52 -6.31 0.21
C PRO A 255 0.33 -5.19 1.23
N ALA A 256 1.43 -4.75 1.82
CA ALA A 256 1.40 -3.69 2.82
C ALA A 256 1.57 -2.32 2.19
N GLU A 257 0.88 -1.35 2.77
CA GLU A 257 1.15 0.06 2.62
C GLU A 257 1.69 0.61 3.94
N ALA A 258 2.72 1.44 3.85
CA ALA A 258 3.30 2.14 4.97
C ALA A 258 3.17 3.63 4.73
N ASP A 259 2.42 4.29 5.56
CA ASP A 259 2.15 5.70 5.50
C ASP A 259 3.04 6.50 6.46
N THR A 260 3.31 7.73 6.09
CA THR A 260 4.01 8.68 6.95
C THR A 260 3.79 10.10 6.45
N PRO A 261 3.51 11.08 7.34
CA PRO A 261 3.36 12.46 6.89
C PRO A 261 4.71 13.07 6.48
N LEU A 262 4.69 14.02 5.56
CA LEU A 262 5.87 14.81 5.17
C LEU A 262 6.41 15.64 6.36
N HIS A 263 5.53 16.08 7.22
CA HIS A 263 5.80 16.80 8.46
C HIS A 263 5.73 15.86 9.65
N LYS A 264 6.71 15.90 10.55
CA LYS A 264 6.81 14.96 11.69
C LYS A 264 5.60 15.04 12.59
N GLY A 265 4.77 13.99 12.61
CA GLY A 265 3.59 13.88 13.47
C GLY A 265 2.39 14.73 13.05
N GLU A 266 2.39 15.32 11.84
CA GLU A 266 1.35 16.22 11.35
C GLU A 266 0.78 15.71 10.03
N TRP A 267 -0.48 15.30 10.04
CA TRP A 267 -1.21 14.92 8.83
C TRP A 267 -1.90 16.11 8.17
N PHE A 268 -2.40 17.07 8.97
CA PHE A 268 -2.93 18.34 8.49
C PHE A 268 -1.86 19.43 8.56
N TRP A 269 -2.07 20.50 7.79
CA TRP A 269 -1.21 21.68 7.85
C TRP A 269 -1.50 22.49 9.14
N HIS A 270 -0.41 22.94 9.78
CA HIS A 270 -0.41 23.79 10.96
C HIS A 270 0.38 25.08 10.71
N LEU A 271 0.18 26.09 11.58
CA LEU A 271 0.83 27.40 11.44
C LEU A 271 2.36 27.33 11.52
N ASP A 272 2.92 26.32 12.17
CA ASP A 272 4.35 26.10 12.38
C ASP A 272 4.91 24.85 11.67
N SER A 273 4.14 24.26 10.71
CA SER A 273 4.52 23.05 9.98
C SER A 273 5.90 23.10 9.32
N ASP A 274 6.38 24.28 8.89
CA ASP A 274 7.72 24.41 8.31
C ASP A 274 8.82 23.88 9.23
N SER A 275 8.62 23.91 10.55
CA SER A 275 9.59 23.46 11.56
C SER A 275 9.68 21.93 11.67
N THR A 276 8.67 21.22 11.22
CA THR A 276 8.53 19.75 11.31
C THR A 276 8.85 19.03 10.00
N LEU A 277 9.14 19.78 8.93
CA LEU A 277 9.42 19.28 7.59
C LEU A 277 10.61 18.30 7.59
N LYS A 278 10.37 17.06 7.17
CA LYS A 278 11.41 16.01 7.07
C LYS A 278 12.52 16.43 6.12
N SER A 279 13.76 16.10 6.46
CA SER A 279 14.91 16.30 5.59
C SER A 279 14.90 15.35 4.40
N VAL A 280 15.65 15.66 3.35
CA VAL A 280 15.83 14.78 2.18
C VAL A 280 16.38 13.43 2.60
N ASN A 281 17.34 13.37 3.53
CA ASN A 281 17.92 12.12 4.00
C ASN A 281 16.91 11.26 4.75
N GLU A 282 16.04 11.85 5.57
CA GLU A 282 14.95 11.11 6.24
C GLU A 282 14.01 10.51 5.19
N LEU A 283 13.61 11.27 4.16
CA LEU A 283 12.72 10.78 3.10
C LEU A 283 13.37 9.67 2.26
N VAL A 284 14.66 9.79 1.93
CA VAL A 284 15.41 8.73 1.23
C VAL A 284 15.48 7.46 2.09
N THR A 285 15.78 7.61 3.39
CA THR A 285 15.78 6.47 4.33
C THR A 285 14.40 5.82 4.43
N THR A 286 13.34 6.62 4.52
CA THR A 286 11.96 6.12 4.50
C THR A 286 11.68 5.33 3.23
N TYR A 287 12.03 5.85 2.05
CA TYR A 287 11.84 5.15 0.77
C TYR A 287 12.57 3.80 0.77
N GLU A 288 13.81 3.75 1.22
CA GLU A 288 14.60 2.52 1.28
C GLU A 288 14.05 1.52 2.31
N GLN A 289 13.49 2.00 3.40
CA GLN A 289 12.88 1.16 4.45
C GLN A 289 11.42 0.78 4.17
N THR A 290 10.81 1.33 3.14
CA THR A 290 9.44 1.02 2.71
C THR A 290 9.45 0.32 1.37
N VAL A 291 9.67 1.07 0.28
CA VAL A 291 9.72 0.53 -1.09
C VAL A 291 10.87 -0.46 -1.23
N GLY A 292 12.03 -0.14 -0.65
CA GLY A 292 13.18 -1.03 -0.62
C GLY A 292 13.02 -2.27 0.27
N ARG A 293 11.84 -2.45 0.90
CA ARG A 293 11.44 -3.66 1.64
C ARG A 293 10.14 -4.26 1.11
N GLY A 294 9.78 -3.92 -0.12
CA GLY A 294 8.69 -4.55 -0.86
C GLY A 294 7.29 -4.07 -0.53
N ALA A 295 7.15 -2.96 0.22
CA ALA A 295 5.85 -2.34 0.52
C ALA A 295 5.65 -1.04 -0.24
N GLN A 296 4.42 -0.54 -0.24
CA GLN A 296 4.04 0.73 -0.83
C GLN A 296 4.33 1.87 0.14
N LEU A 297 4.91 2.97 -0.35
CA LEU A 297 5.06 4.19 0.43
C LEU A 297 3.88 5.13 0.15
N MET A 298 3.17 5.55 1.20
CA MET A 298 2.15 6.58 1.15
C MET A 298 2.61 7.80 1.94
N LEU A 299 2.98 8.88 1.24
CA LEU A 299 3.47 10.10 1.86
C LEU A 299 2.34 11.11 2.07
N GLY A 300 2.08 11.50 3.32
CA GLY A 300 1.08 12.50 3.66
C GLY A 300 1.50 13.91 3.23
N LEU A 301 0.63 14.62 2.53
CA LEU A 301 0.76 16.03 2.18
C LEU A 301 -0.44 16.81 2.69
N ALA A 302 -0.22 18.06 3.10
CA ALA A 302 -1.26 18.92 3.61
C ALA A 302 -1.23 20.31 2.95
N PRO A 303 -2.19 20.64 2.10
CA PRO A 303 -2.36 22.00 1.62
C PRO A 303 -2.66 22.96 2.78
N ASP A 304 -2.11 24.18 2.70
CA ASP A 304 -2.37 25.26 3.67
C ASP A 304 -3.77 25.89 3.51
N ARG A 305 -4.10 26.85 4.35
CA ARG A 305 -5.41 27.55 4.31
C ARG A 305 -5.70 28.27 3.01
N ARG A 306 -4.69 28.57 2.18
CA ARG A 306 -4.90 29.10 0.82
C ARG A 306 -5.49 28.04 -0.11
N GLY A 307 -5.28 26.76 0.18
CA GLY A 307 -5.60 25.60 -0.67
C GLY A 307 -4.45 25.29 -1.64
N LEU A 308 -3.22 25.56 -1.25
CA LEU A 308 -1.99 25.29 -2.01
C LEU A 308 -1.06 24.39 -1.20
N ILE A 309 -0.34 23.48 -1.86
CA ILE A 309 0.82 22.83 -1.22
C ILE A 309 1.86 23.92 -0.94
N PRO A 310 2.35 24.05 0.32
CA PRO A 310 3.35 25.06 0.69
C PRO A 310 4.60 25.00 -0.19
N GLU A 311 5.20 26.12 -0.44
CA GLU A 311 6.38 26.25 -1.30
C GLU A 311 7.58 25.45 -0.78
N ALA A 312 7.72 25.35 0.56
CA ALA A 312 8.75 24.54 1.21
C ALA A 312 8.58 23.04 0.91
N ASP A 313 7.33 22.55 0.92
CA ASP A 313 6.98 21.16 0.63
C ASP A 313 7.22 20.85 -0.85
N VAL A 314 6.77 21.71 -1.76
CA VAL A 314 7.02 21.56 -3.20
C VAL A 314 8.52 21.43 -3.47
N LYS A 315 9.34 22.30 -2.84
CA LYS A 315 10.80 22.24 -2.95
C LYS A 315 11.36 20.93 -2.40
N ARG A 316 10.91 20.51 -1.20
CA ARG A 316 11.39 19.28 -0.55
C ARG A 316 11.04 18.02 -1.36
N LEU A 317 9.85 17.95 -1.95
CA LEU A 317 9.45 16.87 -2.84
C LEU A 317 10.35 16.78 -4.08
N GLY A 318 10.70 17.92 -4.68
CA GLY A 318 11.65 17.96 -5.80
C GLY A 318 13.06 17.53 -5.41
N GLU A 319 13.56 17.95 -4.25
CA GLU A 319 14.86 17.55 -3.71
C GLU A 319 14.91 16.04 -3.43
N PHE A 320 13.83 15.49 -2.86
CA PHE A 320 13.69 14.06 -2.62
C PHE A 320 13.72 13.25 -3.93
N ALA A 321 12.91 13.63 -4.91
CA ALA A 321 12.89 12.97 -6.21
C ALA A 321 14.26 12.97 -6.89
N GLU A 322 14.96 14.09 -6.82
CA GLU A 322 16.32 14.22 -7.37
C GLU A 322 17.32 13.32 -6.63
N ALA A 323 17.24 13.23 -5.30
CA ALA A 323 18.10 12.35 -4.50
C ALA A 323 17.90 10.88 -4.85
N ILE A 324 16.64 10.41 -4.96
CA ILE A 324 16.33 9.04 -5.40
C ILE A 324 16.84 8.80 -6.82
N ARG A 325 16.59 9.72 -7.74
CA ARG A 325 17.06 9.60 -9.12
C ARG A 325 18.58 9.50 -9.21
N GLN A 326 19.32 10.32 -8.47
CA GLN A 326 20.79 10.30 -8.46
C GLN A 326 21.31 8.99 -7.90
N ARG A 327 20.70 8.48 -6.80
CA ARG A 327 21.14 7.28 -6.10
C ARG A 327 20.96 6.01 -6.95
N TYR A 328 19.89 5.94 -7.74
CA TYR A 328 19.53 4.75 -8.53
C TYR A 328 19.62 4.97 -10.06
N SER A 329 20.34 6.01 -10.54
CA SER A 329 20.42 6.32 -11.98
C SER A 329 21.39 5.43 -12.75
N GLN A 330 22.42 4.91 -12.09
CA GLN A 330 23.50 4.16 -12.74
C GLN A 330 23.51 2.71 -12.30
N ASN A 331 22.65 1.90 -12.92
CA ASN A 331 22.72 0.43 -12.74
C ASN A 331 24.00 -0.10 -13.39
N LEU A 332 24.93 -0.60 -12.58
CA LEU A 332 26.26 -1.08 -13.01
C LEU A 332 26.22 -2.43 -13.74
N VAL A 333 25.11 -3.16 -13.61
CA VAL A 333 24.90 -4.47 -14.24
C VAL A 333 24.00 -4.42 -15.48
N PHE A 334 23.47 -3.25 -15.81
CA PHE A 334 22.54 -3.09 -16.92
C PHE A 334 23.13 -3.61 -18.25
N ARG A 335 22.43 -4.59 -18.87
CA ARG A 335 22.83 -5.26 -20.13
C ARG A 335 24.25 -5.81 -20.15
N ARG A 336 24.78 -6.28 -19.02
CA ARG A 336 26.05 -7.00 -18.97
C ARG A 336 25.86 -8.42 -19.51
N LEU A 337 26.33 -8.65 -20.74
CA LEU A 337 26.07 -9.87 -21.55
C LEU A 337 27.00 -11.05 -21.24
N HIS A 338 27.87 -10.99 -20.26
CA HIS A 338 28.83 -12.05 -19.93
C HIS A 338 28.51 -12.71 -18.60
N THR A 339 27.38 -13.41 -18.56
CA THR A 339 26.97 -14.13 -17.34
C THR A 339 27.00 -15.63 -17.60
N PRO A 340 27.58 -16.41 -16.70
CA PRO A 340 27.74 -17.86 -16.92
C PRO A 340 26.43 -18.63 -17.12
N ASN A 341 25.28 -18.11 -16.68
CA ASN A 341 23.99 -18.81 -16.69
C ASN A 341 22.85 -18.05 -17.37
N GLY A 342 23.14 -17.05 -18.21
CA GLY A 342 22.14 -16.32 -19.01
C GLY A 342 21.05 -15.58 -18.21
N PRO A 343 21.38 -14.77 -17.19
CA PRO A 343 20.39 -14.02 -16.43
C PRO A 343 19.97 -12.70 -17.10
N GLU A 344 20.12 -12.57 -18.40
CA GLU A 344 19.89 -11.32 -19.16
C GLU A 344 18.49 -10.73 -18.89
N ALA A 345 17.49 -11.60 -18.73
CA ALA A 345 16.11 -11.19 -18.45
C ALA A 345 15.91 -10.56 -17.04
N ALA A 346 16.87 -10.72 -16.12
CA ALA A 346 16.87 -10.04 -14.83
C ALA A 346 17.82 -8.83 -14.78
N LEU A 347 18.42 -8.44 -15.93
CA LEU A 347 19.42 -7.37 -16.01
C LEU A 347 19.08 -6.34 -17.09
N ASP A 348 17.92 -6.49 -17.76
CA ASP A 348 17.56 -5.72 -18.96
C ASP A 348 16.75 -4.46 -18.70
N GLY A 349 16.22 -4.29 -17.47
CA GLY A 349 15.38 -3.17 -17.08
C GLY A 349 13.97 -3.25 -17.66
N ASP A 350 13.57 -4.41 -18.22
CA ASP A 350 12.23 -4.63 -18.73
C ASP A 350 11.34 -5.27 -17.64
N PRO A 351 10.32 -4.56 -17.14
CA PRO A 351 9.47 -5.07 -16.08
C PRO A 351 8.58 -6.26 -16.50
N THR A 352 8.61 -6.66 -17.76
CA THR A 352 7.78 -7.77 -18.30
C THR A 352 8.57 -9.07 -18.46
N THR A 353 9.88 -9.04 -18.21
CA THR A 353 10.77 -10.20 -18.28
C THR A 353 11.24 -10.64 -16.90
N PHE A 354 11.71 -11.86 -16.80
CA PHE A 354 12.29 -12.39 -15.56
C PHE A 354 13.23 -13.57 -15.87
N TRP A 355 14.21 -13.76 -15.02
CA TRP A 355 15.03 -14.96 -14.99
C TRP A 355 14.40 -16.02 -14.08
N SER A 356 14.44 -17.30 -14.50
CA SER A 356 13.99 -18.44 -13.70
C SER A 356 15.18 -19.26 -13.16
N ALA A 357 15.08 -19.69 -11.91
CA ALA A 357 15.92 -20.74 -11.39
C ALA A 357 15.72 -22.04 -12.21
N PRO A 358 16.68 -23.01 -12.18
CA PRO A 358 16.47 -24.31 -12.80
C PRO A 358 15.18 -24.98 -12.29
N GLU A 359 14.44 -25.62 -13.19
CA GLU A 359 13.16 -26.28 -12.90
C GLU A 359 13.27 -27.19 -11.68
N GLY A 360 12.33 -27.03 -10.75
CA GLY A 360 12.25 -27.78 -9.50
C GLY A 360 13.33 -27.47 -8.48
N SER A 361 14.17 -26.46 -8.69
CA SER A 361 15.20 -26.07 -7.75
C SER A 361 14.68 -25.06 -6.73
N HIS A 362 14.92 -25.35 -5.44
CA HIS A 362 14.71 -24.44 -4.32
C HIS A 362 15.95 -23.63 -3.94
N HIS A 363 17.02 -23.74 -4.74
CA HIS A 363 18.29 -23.04 -4.58
C HIS A 363 18.75 -22.56 -5.96
N ALA A 364 19.28 -21.35 -6.05
CA ALA A 364 19.73 -20.83 -7.32
C ALA A 364 20.81 -19.75 -7.15
N THR A 365 21.56 -19.50 -8.20
CA THR A 365 22.57 -18.45 -8.20
C THR A 365 22.48 -17.64 -9.50
N LEU A 366 22.33 -16.34 -9.38
CA LEU A 366 22.41 -15.37 -10.46
C LEU A 366 23.72 -14.60 -10.31
N GLU A 367 24.66 -14.82 -11.23
CA GLU A 367 26.01 -14.25 -11.17
C GLU A 367 26.26 -13.24 -12.28
N VAL A 368 26.92 -12.13 -11.93
CA VAL A 368 27.38 -11.09 -12.84
C VAL A 368 28.87 -10.91 -12.75
N VAL A 369 29.55 -10.86 -13.91
CA VAL A 369 30.99 -10.62 -14.02
C VAL A 369 31.25 -9.27 -14.68
N PHE A 370 32.13 -8.48 -14.08
CA PHE A 370 32.58 -7.20 -14.59
C PHE A 370 33.92 -7.30 -15.29
N ASP A 371 34.17 -6.57 -16.36
CA ASP A 371 35.43 -6.55 -17.10
C ASP A 371 36.63 -6.11 -16.22
N SER A 372 36.36 -5.32 -15.21
CA SER A 372 37.33 -4.87 -14.20
C SER A 372 36.62 -4.66 -12.86
N PRO A 373 37.36 -4.75 -11.73
CA PRO A 373 36.78 -4.52 -10.42
C PRO A 373 36.18 -3.10 -10.28
N ILE A 374 34.89 -3.03 -9.90
CA ILE A 374 34.14 -1.81 -9.64
C ILE A 374 33.83 -1.67 -8.15
N ILE A 375 33.45 -0.46 -7.71
CA ILE A 375 33.05 -0.18 -6.33
C ILE A 375 31.53 0.02 -6.31
N PHE A 376 30.86 -0.68 -5.38
CA PHE A 376 29.40 -0.59 -5.19
C PHE A 376 29.06 -0.87 -3.72
N ASP A 377 27.87 -0.43 -3.30
CA ASP A 377 27.38 -0.49 -1.91
C ASP A 377 25.87 -0.77 -1.80
N HIS A 378 25.18 -0.96 -2.93
CA HIS A 378 23.76 -1.29 -2.98
C HIS A 378 23.49 -2.38 -4.00
N ALA A 379 22.60 -3.30 -3.66
CA ALA A 379 21.96 -4.22 -4.59
C ALA A 379 20.44 -4.02 -4.51
N LEU A 380 19.76 -4.05 -5.66
CA LEU A 380 18.32 -4.04 -5.76
C LEU A 380 17.88 -5.32 -6.43
N THR A 381 16.98 -6.05 -5.79
CA THR A 381 16.43 -7.30 -6.31
C THR A 381 14.89 -7.21 -6.32
N MET A 382 14.26 -7.75 -7.37
CA MET A 382 12.80 -7.85 -7.47
C MET A 382 12.41 -9.28 -7.84
N GLU A 383 11.44 -9.86 -7.11
CA GLU A 383 10.82 -11.11 -7.53
C GLU A 383 9.73 -10.85 -8.58
N TRP A 384 9.49 -11.86 -9.42
CA TRP A 384 8.34 -11.89 -10.34
C TRP A 384 7.09 -12.34 -9.57
N LEU A 385 6.33 -11.38 -9.03
CA LEU A 385 5.25 -11.66 -8.09
C LEU A 385 4.01 -12.32 -8.68
N ASN A 386 3.83 -12.33 -10.01
CA ASN A 386 2.66 -12.97 -10.63
C ASN A 386 2.50 -14.44 -10.23
N ASP A 387 3.59 -15.09 -9.83
CA ASP A 387 3.61 -16.48 -9.38
C ASP A 387 3.59 -16.62 -7.85
N GLY A 388 3.74 -15.53 -7.12
CA GLY A 388 3.84 -15.48 -5.67
C GLY A 388 5.17 -14.93 -5.18
N GLN A 389 5.36 -14.90 -3.87
CA GLN A 389 6.61 -14.52 -3.20
C GLN A 389 7.23 -15.78 -2.61
N HIS A 390 8.40 -16.20 -3.10
CA HIS A 390 8.95 -17.53 -2.82
C HIS A 390 10.29 -17.52 -2.11
N ILE A 391 11.11 -16.47 -2.28
CA ILE A 391 12.48 -16.45 -1.75
C ILE A 391 12.44 -16.25 -0.25
N GLN A 392 12.99 -17.25 0.49
CA GLN A 392 12.95 -17.31 1.95
C GLN A 392 14.30 -16.96 2.59
N HIS A 393 15.40 -17.16 1.87
CA HIS A 393 16.74 -16.86 2.36
C HIS A 393 17.70 -16.66 1.19
N TYR A 394 18.45 -15.58 1.21
CA TYR A 394 19.41 -15.25 0.15
C TYR A 394 20.62 -14.51 0.70
N ARG A 395 21.67 -14.44 -0.12
CA ARG A 395 22.87 -13.62 0.10
C ARG A 395 23.21 -12.82 -1.13
N ILE A 396 23.72 -11.62 -0.92
CA ILE A 396 24.50 -10.89 -1.92
C ILE A 396 25.97 -11.21 -1.61
N GLU A 397 26.67 -11.79 -2.59
CA GLU A 397 28.06 -12.23 -2.41
C GLU A 397 28.97 -11.64 -3.47
N THR A 398 30.21 -11.36 -3.09
CA THR A 398 31.26 -10.86 -3.96
C THR A 398 32.45 -11.80 -3.98
N TRP A 399 33.17 -11.88 -5.11
CA TRP A 399 34.34 -12.69 -5.27
C TRP A 399 35.59 -11.91 -4.84
N ASP A 400 36.37 -12.41 -3.86
CA ASP A 400 37.58 -11.79 -3.34
C ASP A 400 38.87 -12.21 -4.11
N GLY A 401 38.73 -13.03 -5.15
CA GLY A 401 39.84 -13.64 -5.91
C GLY A 401 40.09 -15.10 -5.54
N ASN A 402 39.57 -15.58 -4.42
CA ASN A 402 39.75 -16.95 -3.92
C ASN A 402 38.43 -17.63 -3.51
N SER A 403 37.50 -16.87 -2.97
CA SER A 403 36.20 -17.38 -2.47
C SER A 403 35.11 -16.33 -2.55
N TRP A 404 33.84 -16.78 -2.50
CA TRP A 404 32.68 -15.94 -2.35
C TRP A 404 32.59 -15.45 -0.90
N LYS A 405 32.32 -14.15 -0.72
CA LYS A 405 32.10 -13.50 0.58
C LYS A 405 30.72 -12.83 0.58
N ALA A 406 29.91 -13.16 1.56
CA ALA A 406 28.67 -12.50 1.78
C ALA A 406 28.92 -11.03 2.21
N VAL A 407 28.32 -10.09 1.50
CA VAL A 407 28.29 -8.67 1.84
C VAL A 407 26.94 -8.27 2.43
N TYR A 408 25.91 -9.05 2.13
CA TYR A 408 24.59 -8.96 2.72
C TYR A 408 23.96 -10.35 2.84
N GLU A 409 23.13 -10.56 3.85
CA GLU A 409 22.29 -11.75 4.04
C GLU A 409 20.90 -11.32 4.47
N GLY A 410 19.87 -11.84 3.80
CA GLY A 410 18.48 -11.44 4.02
C GLY A 410 17.48 -12.55 3.83
N HIS A 411 16.27 -12.27 4.27
CA HIS A 411 15.09 -13.12 4.14
C HIS A 411 14.00 -12.30 3.43
N ALA A 412 13.24 -12.92 2.54
CA ALA A 412 12.19 -12.27 1.75
C ALA A 412 12.69 -11.13 0.84
N ILE A 413 12.44 -11.26 -0.44
CA ILE A 413 12.70 -10.20 -1.43
C ILE A 413 11.40 -9.46 -1.76
N GLY A 414 10.42 -10.15 -2.31
CA GLY A 414 9.13 -9.55 -2.67
C GLY A 414 9.21 -8.61 -3.87
N HIS A 415 8.33 -7.60 -3.90
CA HIS A 415 8.22 -6.68 -5.03
C HIS A 415 9.56 -5.99 -5.34
N LYS A 416 10.21 -5.43 -4.32
CA LYS A 416 11.51 -4.75 -4.43
C LYS A 416 12.27 -4.87 -3.10
N ARG A 417 13.52 -5.25 -3.21
CA ARG A 417 14.44 -5.28 -2.08
C ARG A 417 15.66 -4.43 -2.40
N ILE A 418 15.98 -3.47 -1.54
CA ILE A 418 17.20 -2.67 -1.61
C ILE A 418 18.07 -3.05 -0.42
N ASP A 419 19.19 -3.72 -0.71
CA ASP A 419 20.19 -4.14 0.27
C ASP A 419 21.37 -3.19 0.26
N THR A 420 21.67 -2.59 1.40
CA THR A 420 22.80 -1.67 1.58
C THR A 420 23.89 -2.33 2.40
N PHE A 421 25.14 -2.15 2.00
CA PHE A 421 26.31 -2.71 2.66
C PHE A 421 27.52 -1.76 2.55
N PRO A 422 28.56 -1.93 3.38
CA PRO A 422 29.79 -1.14 3.23
C PRO A 422 30.36 -1.23 1.81
N PRO A 423 30.88 -0.13 1.24
CA PRO A 423 31.45 -0.15 -0.12
C PRO A 423 32.45 -1.29 -0.32
N VAL A 424 32.23 -2.10 -1.34
CA VAL A 424 33.10 -3.21 -1.71
C VAL A 424 33.63 -3.02 -3.12
N ARG A 425 34.87 -3.49 -3.37
CA ARG A 425 35.50 -3.51 -4.69
C ARG A 425 35.63 -4.95 -5.19
N ALA A 426 34.87 -5.32 -6.23
CA ALA A 426 34.87 -6.66 -6.76
C ALA A 426 34.70 -6.67 -8.28
N SER A 427 35.17 -7.75 -8.92
CA SER A 427 34.94 -8.05 -10.35
C SER A 427 33.79 -9.01 -10.58
N ARG A 428 33.21 -9.60 -9.53
CA ARG A 428 32.10 -10.55 -9.61
C ARG A 428 31.17 -10.32 -8.42
N ILE A 429 29.87 -10.34 -8.68
CA ILE A 429 28.80 -10.31 -7.70
C ILE A 429 27.79 -11.39 -8.03
N ARG A 430 27.12 -11.94 -7.03
CA ARG A 430 25.99 -12.85 -7.25
C ARG A 430 24.89 -12.65 -6.22
N LEU A 431 23.66 -12.86 -6.66
CA LEU A 431 22.54 -13.21 -5.81
C LEU A 431 22.57 -14.72 -5.61
N ASN A 432 22.77 -15.17 -4.38
CA ASN A 432 22.78 -16.57 -4.00
C ASN A 432 21.51 -16.89 -3.21
N ILE A 433 20.53 -17.52 -3.84
CA ILE A 433 19.26 -17.95 -3.24
C ILE A 433 19.52 -19.25 -2.52
N LEU A 434 19.47 -19.22 -1.19
CA LEU A 434 19.76 -20.35 -0.29
C LEU A 434 18.53 -21.20 -0.01
N SER A 435 17.33 -20.62 -0.04
CA SER A 435 16.06 -21.36 0.01
C SER A 435 14.92 -20.56 -0.59
N SER A 436 14.02 -21.28 -1.25
CA SER A 436 12.73 -20.76 -1.71
C SER A 436 11.62 -21.80 -1.56
N SER A 437 10.38 -21.36 -1.43
CA SER A 437 9.20 -22.24 -1.29
C SER A 437 8.77 -22.87 -2.62
N SER A 438 9.20 -22.28 -3.75
CA SER A 438 9.02 -22.77 -5.12
C SER A 438 10.23 -22.35 -5.96
N GLU A 439 10.21 -22.64 -7.27
CA GLU A 439 11.17 -22.10 -8.22
C GLU A 439 11.25 -20.58 -8.13
N ALA A 440 12.46 -20.04 -7.99
CA ALA A 440 12.65 -18.61 -7.85
C ALA A 440 12.61 -17.90 -9.21
N HIS A 441 11.83 -16.85 -9.32
CA HIS A 441 11.76 -15.98 -10.48
C HIS A 441 12.23 -14.57 -10.11
N ILE A 442 13.33 -14.12 -10.74
CA ILE A 442 13.90 -12.79 -10.51
C ILE A 442 13.52 -11.87 -11.68
N ARG A 443 12.71 -10.85 -11.39
CA ARG A 443 12.32 -9.83 -12.34
C ARG A 443 13.47 -8.88 -12.66
N GLU A 444 14.20 -8.43 -11.62
CA GLU A 444 15.34 -7.53 -11.76
C GLU A 444 16.40 -7.81 -10.68
N PHE A 445 17.66 -7.73 -11.10
CA PHE A 445 18.81 -7.65 -10.22
C PHE A 445 19.70 -6.48 -10.66
N GLN A 446 19.85 -5.47 -9.84
CA GLN A 446 20.56 -4.24 -10.14
C GLN A 446 21.62 -3.96 -9.08
N VAL A 447 22.69 -3.28 -9.45
CA VAL A 447 23.79 -2.93 -8.55
C VAL A 447 24.14 -1.46 -8.73
N PHE A 448 24.36 -0.74 -7.64
CA PHE A 448 24.64 0.69 -7.66
C PHE A 448 25.92 1.01 -6.90
N GLY A 449 26.66 2.00 -7.41
CA GLY A 449 27.88 2.47 -6.81
C GLY A 449 27.65 3.55 -5.76
N VAL A 450 28.70 3.83 -4.98
CA VAL A 450 28.72 4.89 -3.99
C VAL A 450 28.35 6.21 -4.66
N SER A 451 27.25 6.84 -4.25
CA SER A 451 26.92 8.21 -4.63
C SER A 451 28.04 9.13 -4.15
N ARG A 452 28.76 9.78 -5.06
CA ARG A 452 29.78 10.77 -4.73
C ARG A 452 29.16 12.10 -4.35
#